data_9d476f3ada03836267a39bd71cb32217
#
_entry.id   9d476f3ada03836267a39bd71cb32217
#
_cell.length_a   1.000
_cell.length_b   1.000
_cell.length_c   1.000
_cell.angle_alpha   90.00
_cell.angle_beta   90.00
_cell.angle_gamma   90.00
#
_symmetry.space_group_name_H-M   'P 1'
#
loop_
_entity.id
_entity.type
_entity.pdbx_description
1 polymer ?
#
loop_
_entity_poly.entity_id
_entity_poly.type
_entity_poly.pdbx_seq_one_letter_code
_entity_poly.pdbx_strand_id
1 'polypeptide(L)'
;MNEKLTPSIGVIGSGRVANAIGLLLHAKSLTIAFVHSRNTESGNKLASKLNCPFIASIKDTNADIIIICINDDEVQSTIEQFSKDQKVLYTAGSVDIKMLHHEKCGVFYPLQTFTDHTQKMDNQFPMLIEANDKELFLDMIHLCEKSGLRYEKCNSEKRKEYHLVAVMLNNFVNHLVYLSQQEGDVLASTIAAIYHRRMSEAGLSIHSEDVMDSVLA
;
A
#
# COMPACT_ATOMS: atom_id res chain seq x y z
N MET A 1 -24.95 19.19 10.59
CA MET A 1 -23.83 18.24 10.59
C MET A 1 -22.74 18.90 9.75
N ASN A 2 -21.63 19.36 10.34
CA ASN A 2 -20.51 19.87 9.56
C ASN A 2 -19.94 18.70 8.76
N GLU A 3 -20.06 18.70 7.44
CA GLU A 3 -19.29 17.82 6.57
C GLU A 3 -17.81 18.09 6.89
N LYS A 4 -17.17 17.12 7.52
CA LYS A 4 -15.72 17.17 7.76
C LYS A 4 -15.07 17.26 6.36
N LEU A 5 -14.42 18.39 6.06
CA LEU A 5 -13.73 18.57 4.79
C LEU A 5 -12.85 17.33 4.56
N THR A 6 -12.92 16.77 3.36
CA THR A 6 -12.09 15.62 3.01
C THR A 6 -10.64 16.06 2.98
N PRO A 7 -9.73 15.42 3.74
CA PRO A 7 -8.34 15.80 3.78
C PRO A 7 -7.69 15.67 2.39
N SER A 8 -6.83 16.61 2.07
CA SER A 8 -5.93 16.55 0.92
C SER A 8 -4.77 15.59 1.21
N ILE A 9 -4.33 14.83 0.21
CA ILE A 9 -3.36 13.75 0.38
C ILE A 9 -2.13 14.02 -0.48
N GLY A 10 -0.96 14.06 0.13
CA GLY A 10 0.32 14.02 -0.57
C GLY A 10 0.83 12.58 -0.67
N VAL A 11 1.37 12.19 -1.82
CA VAL A 11 1.94 10.86 -2.03
C VAL A 11 3.45 10.95 -2.23
N ILE A 12 4.20 10.25 -1.37
CA ILE A 12 5.66 10.12 -1.47
C ILE A 12 5.99 8.72 -1.98
N GLY A 13 6.64 8.67 -3.14
CA GLY A 13 6.95 7.44 -3.85
C GLY A 13 6.21 7.35 -5.18
N SER A 14 6.69 6.50 -6.07
CA SER A 14 6.08 6.24 -7.39
C SER A 14 6.15 4.76 -7.78
N GLY A 15 6.43 3.88 -6.79
CA GLY A 15 6.44 2.43 -6.96
C GLY A 15 5.04 1.82 -7.06
N ARG A 16 4.97 0.50 -7.05
CA ARG A 16 3.71 -0.26 -7.19
C ARG A 16 2.67 0.12 -6.14
N VAL A 17 3.07 0.18 -4.86
CA VAL A 17 2.18 0.56 -3.75
C VAL A 17 1.67 1.99 -3.91
N ALA A 18 2.55 2.94 -4.26
CA ALA A 18 2.16 4.34 -4.50
C ALA A 18 1.16 4.48 -5.64
N ASN A 19 1.38 3.77 -6.76
CA ASN A 19 0.44 3.72 -7.88
C ASN A 19 -0.90 3.14 -7.45
N ALA A 20 -0.90 1.99 -6.78
CA ALA A 20 -2.10 1.31 -6.36
C ALA A 20 -2.95 2.16 -5.40
N ILE A 21 -2.36 2.63 -4.30
CA ILE A 21 -3.06 3.46 -3.31
C ILE A 21 -3.48 4.80 -3.92
N GLY A 22 -2.59 5.48 -4.64
CA GLY A 22 -2.89 6.77 -5.25
C GLY A 22 -4.06 6.69 -6.22
N LEU A 23 -4.06 5.72 -7.13
CA LEU A 23 -5.15 5.51 -8.10
C LEU A 23 -6.47 5.14 -7.41
N LEU A 24 -6.43 4.29 -6.38
CA LEU A 24 -7.62 3.92 -5.62
C LEU A 24 -8.24 5.14 -4.95
N LEU A 25 -7.46 5.92 -4.24
CA LEU A 25 -7.94 7.12 -3.53
C LEU A 25 -8.48 8.16 -4.52
N HIS A 26 -7.78 8.38 -5.63
CA HIS A 26 -8.21 9.29 -6.70
C HIS A 26 -9.53 8.84 -7.34
N ALA A 27 -9.70 7.54 -7.63
CA ALA A 27 -10.94 6.98 -8.18
C ALA A 27 -12.15 7.13 -7.24
N LYS A 28 -11.92 7.32 -5.94
CA LYS A 28 -12.94 7.61 -4.92
C LYS A 28 -13.11 9.11 -4.65
N SER A 29 -12.65 9.95 -5.57
CA SER A 29 -12.75 11.42 -5.50
C SER A 29 -12.08 12.04 -4.27
N LEU A 30 -11.05 11.37 -3.74
CA LEU A 30 -10.18 11.97 -2.74
C LEU A 30 -9.17 12.89 -3.43
N THR A 31 -8.92 14.04 -2.83
CA THR A 31 -8.01 15.04 -3.40
C THR A 31 -6.56 14.62 -3.20
N ILE A 32 -5.87 14.32 -4.29
CA ILE A 32 -4.41 14.13 -4.25
C ILE A 32 -3.77 15.49 -4.52
N ALA A 33 -3.08 16.02 -3.50
CA ALA A 33 -2.48 17.37 -3.56
C ALA A 33 -1.21 17.38 -4.42
N PHE A 34 -0.40 16.33 -4.32
CA PHE A 34 0.86 16.21 -5.09
C PHE A 34 1.39 14.77 -5.06
N VAL A 35 2.34 14.52 -5.95
CA VAL A 35 3.24 13.37 -5.90
C VAL A 35 4.68 13.87 -5.78
N HIS A 36 5.46 13.24 -4.90
CA HIS A 36 6.92 13.38 -4.85
C HIS A 36 7.59 12.02 -5.03
N SER A 37 8.69 11.97 -5.76
CA SER A 37 9.50 10.76 -5.93
C SER A 37 10.92 11.10 -6.31
N ARG A 38 11.89 10.30 -5.88
CA ARG A 38 13.29 10.41 -6.33
C ARG A 38 13.44 10.16 -7.82
N ASN A 39 12.69 9.21 -8.36
CA ASN A 39 12.61 9.01 -9.81
C ASN A 39 11.59 9.97 -10.39
N THR A 40 12.09 11.03 -11.03
CA THR A 40 11.29 12.12 -11.61
C THR A 40 10.37 11.63 -12.73
N GLU A 41 10.81 10.69 -13.55
CA GLU A 41 10.04 10.17 -14.68
C GLU A 41 8.80 9.41 -14.17
N SER A 42 9.02 8.40 -13.30
CA SER A 42 7.90 7.63 -12.73
C SER A 42 7.00 8.48 -11.82
N GLY A 43 7.58 9.46 -11.12
CA GLY A 43 6.83 10.42 -10.31
C GLY A 43 5.91 11.30 -11.14
N ASN A 44 6.40 11.90 -12.24
CA ASN A 44 5.57 12.68 -13.17
C ASN A 44 4.49 11.83 -13.83
N LYS A 45 4.81 10.57 -14.16
CA LYS A 45 3.84 9.64 -14.75
C LYS A 45 2.69 9.33 -13.78
N LEU A 46 3.00 9.13 -12.51
CA LEU A 46 1.99 8.95 -11.47
C LEU A 46 1.18 10.23 -11.23
N ALA A 47 1.84 11.38 -11.09
CA ALA A 47 1.18 12.67 -10.90
C ALA A 47 0.19 12.99 -12.04
N SER A 48 0.56 12.71 -13.29
CA SER A 48 -0.33 12.85 -14.45
C SER A 48 -1.56 11.95 -14.33
N LYS A 49 -1.40 10.69 -13.90
CA LYS A 49 -2.53 9.75 -13.71
C LYS A 49 -3.47 10.21 -12.60
N LEU A 50 -2.94 10.87 -11.56
CA LEU A 50 -3.69 11.36 -10.40
C LEU A 50 -4.22 12.78 -10.59
N ASN A 51 -3.96 13.40 -11.75
CA ASN A 51 -4.33 14.78 -12.07
C ASN A 51 -3.87 15.77 -10.98
N CYS A 52 -2.63 15.64 -10.53
CA CYS A 52 -2.02 16.50 -9.52
C CYS A 52 -0.60 16.92 -9.90
N PRO A 53 -0.01 17.96 -9.28
CA PRO A 53 1.37 18.35 -9.53
C PRO A 53 2.37 17.30 -9.03
N PHE A 54 3.49 17.16 -9.76
CA PHE A 54 4.71 16.57 -9.25
C PHE A 54 5.54 17.65 -8.56
N ILE A 55 6.01 17.40 -7.34
CA ILE A 55 6.91 18.32 -6.63
C ILE A 55 8.31 17.72 -6.53
N ALA A 56 9.32 18.54 -6.82
CA ALA A 56 10.72 18.10 -6.80
C ALA A 56 11.30 18.03 -5.38
N SER A 57 10.74 18.80 -4.45
CA SER A 57 11.22 18.89 -3.07
C SER A 57 10.13 18.58 -2.07
N ILE A 58 10.45 17.75 -1.09
CA ILE A 58 9.60 17.46 0.09
C ILE A 58 9.27 18.74 0.90
N LYS A 59 10.13 19.76 0.83
CA LYS A 59 9.90 21.04 1.53
C LYS A 59 8.75 21.85 0.96
N ASP A 60 8.34 21.55 -0.25
CA ASP A 60 7.24 22.24 -0.95
C ASP A 60 5.89 21.54 -0.70
N THR A 61 5.81 20.64 0.29
CA THR A 61 4.60 19.89 0.58
C THR A 61 3.51 20.78 1.20
N ASN A 62 2.29 20.62 0.67
CA ASN A 62 1.10 21.24 1.22
C ASN A 62 -0.07 20.25 1.09
N ALA A 63 -0.23 19.40 2.11
CA ALA A 63 -1.34 18.45 2.20
C ALA A 63 -1.67 18.16 3.66
N ASP A 64 -2.92 17.83 3.95
CA ASP A 64 -3.37 17.51 5.32
C ASP A 64 -2.76 16.19 5.81
N ILE A 65 -2.62 15.21 4.92
CA ILE A 65 -2.05 13.90 5.21
C ILE A 65 -1.00 13.55 4.14
N ILE A 66 0.15 13.08 4.57
CA ILE A 66 1.19 12.54 3.70
C ILE A 66 1.17 11.01 3.75
N ILE A 67 1.10 10.34 2.61
CA ILE A 67 1.24 8.88 2.53
C ILE A 67 2.59 8.54 1.90
N ILE A 68 3.45 7.87 2.66
CA ILE A 68 4.81 7.48 2.29
C ILE A 68 4.80 6.03 1.82
N CYS A 69 5.08 5.82 0.52
CA CYS A 69 5.12 4.53 -0.16
C CYS A 69 6.51 4.29 -0.74
N ILE A 70 7.50 4.11 0.11
CA ILE A 70 8.91 3.91 -0.21
C ILE A 70 9.45 2.67 0.50
N ASN A 71 10.72 2.33 0.29
CA ASN A 71 11.38 1.20 0.96
C ASN A 71 11.43 1.39 2.48
N ASP A 72 11.36 0.30 3.22
CA ASP A 72 11.27 0.26 4.68
C ASP A 72 12.42 0.99 5.37
N ASP A 73 13.66 0.85 4.86
CA ASP A 73 14.89 1.46 5.36
C ASP A 73 14.95 3.00 5.22
N GLU A 74 14.12 3.57 4.33
CA GLU A 74 14.07 5.01 4.06
C GLU A 74 12.93 5.73 4.80
N VAL A 75 12.01 5.00 5.42
CA VAL A 75 10.80 5.56 6.04
C VAL A 75 11.16 6.56 7.14
N GLN A 76 12.05 6.21 8.07
CA GLN A 76 12.42 7.08 9.18
C GLN A 76 13.05 8.39 8.70
N SER A 77 14.07 8.32 7.85
CA SER A 77 14.77 9.50 7.32
C SER A 77 13.88 10.41 6.48
N THR A 78 12.82 9.83 5.87
CA THR A 78 11.83 10.61 5.13
C THR A 78 10.85 11.30 6.08
N ILE A 79 10.36 10.61 7.11
CA ILE A 79 9.44 11.18 8.12
C ILE A 79 10.10 12.34 8.87
N GLU A 80 11.39 12.25 9.18
CA GLU A 80 12.16 13.31 9.87
C GLU A 80 12.25 14.62 9.10
N GLN A 81 11.93 14.64 7.81
CA GLN A 81 11.90 15.86 6.98
C GLN A 81 10.62 16.66 7.16
N PHE A 82 9.58 16.11 7.78
CA PHE A 82 8.32 16.77 8.05
C PHE A 82 8.30 17.40 9.45
N SER A 83 7.48 18.45 9.63
CA SER A 83 7.21 19.01 10.95
C SER A 83 6.48 17.98 11.82
N LYS A 84 6.69 18.01 13.13
CA LYS A 84 6.16 17.01 14.07
C LYS A 84 4.64 16.92 14.10
N ASP A 85 3.96 17.98 13.77
CA ASP A 85 2.49 18.10 13.70
C ASP A 85 1.90 17.68 12.35
N GLN A 86 2.73 17.47 11.30
CA GLN A 86 2.28 16.96 10.02
C GLN A 86 1.76 15.52 10.19
N LYS A 87 0.54 15.26 9.71
CA LYS A 87 -0.02 13.90 9.68
C LYS A 87 0.68 13.07 8.60
N VAL A 88 1.37 12.01 9.03
CA VAL A 88 2.16 11.16 8.14
C VAL A 88 1.72 9.71 8.29
N LEU A 89 1.43 9.07 7.17
CA LEU A 89 1.15 7.64 7.07
C LEU A 89 2.25 6.96 6.27
N TYR A 90 2.61 5.74 6.62
CA TYR A 90 3.53 4.94 5.82
C TYR A 90 3.00 3.54 5.54
N THR A 91 3.47 2.94 4.44
CA THR A 91 2.96 1.65 3.94
C THR A 91 3.92 0.49 4.16
N ALA A 92 4.98 0.67 4.95
CA ALA A 92 5.96 -0.36 5.26
C ALA A 92 5.44 -1.34 6.32
N GLY A 93 5.34 -2.63 5.97
CA GLY A 93 4.80 -3.66 6.87
C GLY A 93 5.72 -4.03 8.02
N SER A 94 7.04 -3.96 7.82
CA SER A 94 8.07 -4.38 8.78
C SER A 94 8.46 -3.28 9.78
N VAL A 95 8.21 -2.01 9.48
CA VAL A 95 8.62 -0.86 10.30
C VAL A 95 7.75 -0.71 11.53
N ASP A 96 8.38 -0.66 12.70
CA ASP A 96 7.67 -0.47 13.97
C ASP A 96 7.41 1.02 14.22
N ILE A 97 6.14 1.38 14.45
CA ILE A 97 5.76 2.77 14.70
C ILE A 97 6.47 3.38 15.92
N LYS A 98 6.81 2.56 16.91
CA LYS A 98 7.50 3.00 18.13
C LYS A 98 8.95 3.45 17.88
N MET A 99 9.53 3.04 16.76
CA MET A 99 10.88 3.44 16.35
C MET A 99 10.92 4.81 15.67
N LEU A 100 9.73 5.34 15.29
CA LEU A 100 9.60 6.58 14.56
C LEU A 100 9.35 7.75 15.53
N HIS A 101 10.22 8.75 15.51
CA HIS A 101 10.14 9.92 16.38
C HIS A 101 9.27 11.03 15.76
N HIS A 102 7.97 10.77 15.63
CA HIS A 102 7.01 11.71 15.03
C HIS A 102 5.69 11.71 15.80
N GLU A 103 5.09 12.88 16.02
CA GLU A 103 3.93 13.03 16.92
C GLU A 103 2.63 12.51 16.30
N LYS A 104 2.45 12.70 14.99
CA LYS A 104 1.25 12.28 14.24
C LYS A 104 1.64 11.31 13.13
N CYS A 105 2.01 10.09 13.53
CA CYS A 105 2.45 9.05 12.62
C CYS A 105 1.51 7.84 12.68
N GLY A 106 1.25 7.24 11.50
CA GLY A 106 0.43 6.05 11.38
C GLY A 106 0.92 5.09 10.30
N VAL A 107 0.52 3.84 10.46
CA VAL A 107 0.73 2.78 9.48
C VAL A 107 -0.55 2.60 8.66
N PHE A 108 -0.42 2.66 7.36
CA PHE A 108 -1.49 2.43 6.40
C PHE A 108 -1.05 1.33 5.44
N TYR A 109 -0.98 0.09 5.97
CA TYR A 109 -0.36 -1.04 5.29
C TYR A 109 -1.40 -1.91 4.57
N PRO A 110 -1.37 -1.96 3.24
CA PRO A 110 -2.20 -2.89 2.48
C PRO A 110 -1.63 -4.31 2.58
N LEU A 111 -2.40 -5.25 3.13
CA LEU A 111 -1.98 -6.66 3.19
C LEU A 111 -2.23 -7.33 1.83
N GLN A 112 -1.44 -6.93 0.85
CA GLN A 112 -1.51 -7.43 -0.53
C GLN A 112 -0.15 -7.29 -1.23
N THR A 113 0.10 -8.17 -2.21
CA THR A 113 1.18 -8.00 -3.18
C THR A 113 0.67 -7.19 -4.37
N PHE A 114 1.42 -6.17 -4.77
CA PHE A 114 1.11 -5.35 -5.95
C PHE A 114 2.09 -5.69 -7.08
N THR A 115 1.53 -5.99 -8.26
CA THR A 115 2.28 -6.22 -9.50
C THR A 115 2.11 -5.02 -10.45
N ASP A 116 2.89 -4.96 -11.52
CA ASP A 116 2.79 -3.90 -12.53
C ASP A 116 1.47 -3.98 -13.32
N HIS A 117 0.80 -5.14 -13.28
CA HIS A 117 -0.48 -5.41 -13.92
C HIS A 117 -1.70 -5.13 -13.02
N THR A 118 -1.50 -4.81 -11.74
CA THR A 118 -2.58 -4.52 -10.79
C THR A 118 -3.25 -3.18 -11.11
N GLN A 119 -3.86 -3.06 -12.29
CA GLN A 119 -4.57 -1.83 -12.71
C GLN A 119 -6.02 -1.75 -12.21
N LYS A 120 -6.60 -2.86 -11.77
CA LYS A 120 -7.93 -2.90 -11.16
C LYS A 120 -7.80 -3.44 -9.74
N MET A 121 -7.69 -2.53 -8.79
CA MET A 121 -7.83 -2.91 -7.39
C MET A 121 -9.30 -3.24 -7.11
N ASP A 122 -9.60 -4.51 -6.92
CA ASP A 122 -10.78 -4.82 -6.13
C ASP A 122 -10.43 -4.51 -4.66
N ASN A 123 -11.29 -3.79 -3.98
CA ASN A 123 -11.07 -3.32 -2.60
C ASN A 123 -11.19 -4.47 -1.57
N GLN A 124 -10.77 -5.70 -1.91
CA GLN A 124 -11.01 -6.88 -1.09
C GLN A 124 -9.88 -7.15 -0.08
N PHE A 125 -8.71 -6.55 -0.25
CA PHE A 125 -7.63 -6.69 0.72
C PHE A 125 -7.84 -5.82 1.95
N PRO A 126 -7.45 -6.29 3.14
CA PRO A 126 -7.53 -5.49 4.35
C PRO A 126 -6.37 -4.48 4.42
N MET A 127 -6.70 -3.26 4.86
CA MET A 127 -5.72 -2.29 5.32
C MET A 127 -5.43 -2.55 6.80
N LEU A 128 -4.20 -2.84 7.14
CA LEU A 128 -3.77 -2.92 8.53
C LEU A 128 -3.38 -1.50 8.98
N ILE A 129 -4.11 -0.98 9.99
CA ILE A 129 -3.94 0.40 10.44
C ILE A 129 -3.51 0.48 11.90
N GLU A 130 -2.55 1.37 12.15
CA GLU A 130 -2.03 1.72 13.47
C GLU A 130 -1.67 3.21 13.47
N ALA A 131 -1.90 3.92 14.57
CA ALA A 131 -1.43 5.29 14.73
C ALA A 131 -1.04 5.56 16.18
N ASN A 132 -0.09 6.46 16.37
CA ASN A 132 0.32 6.95 17.69
C ASN A 132 -0.54 8.14 18.17
N ASP A 133 -1.36 8.72 17.28
CA ASP A 133 -2.27 9.81 17.55
C ASP A 133 -3.73 9.40 17.31
N LYS A 134 -4.63 9.80 18.20
CA LYS A 134 -6.05 9.41 18.14
C LYS A 134 -6.80 10.09 16.99
N GLU A 135 -6.50 11.35 16.72
CA GLU A 135 -7.14 12.11 15.64
C GLU A 135 -6.73 11.52 14.28
N LEU A 136 -5.43 11.26 14.10
CA LEU A 136 -4.91 10.61 12.92
C LEU A 136 -5.54 9.23 12.71
N PHE A 137 -5.73 8.44 13.76
CA PHE A 137 -6.38 7.13 13.67
C PHE A 137 -7.82 7.24 13.16
N LEU A 138 -8.58 8.24 13.61
CA LEU A 138 -9.94 8.50 13.12
C LEU A 138 -9.94 8.96 11.65
N ASP A 139 -8.96 9.77 11.25
CA ASP A 139 -8.81 10.17 9.86
C ASP A 139 -8.50 8.97 8.95
N MET A 140 -7.69 8.01 9.42
CA MET A 140 -7.41 6.76 8.70
C MET A 140 -8.65 5.90 8.52
N ILE A 141 -9.49 5.76 9.55
CA ILE A 141 -10.78 5.08 9.46
C ILE A 141 -11.64 5.75 8.40
N HIS A 142 -11.77 7.07 8.45
CA HIS A 142 -12.56 7.82 7.49
C HIS A 142 -12.03 7.66 6.05
N LEU A 143 -10.70 7.63 5.88
CA LEU A 143 -10.06 7.34 4.60
C LEU A 143 -10.44 5.95 4.06
N CYS A 144 -10.41 4.93 4.90
CA CYS A 144 -10.81 3.57 4.54
C CYS A 144 -12.28 3.50 4.15
N GLU A 145 -13.18 4.06 4.97
CA GLU A 145 -14.63 4.06 4.72
C GLU A 145 -14.96 4.78 3.41
N LYS A 146 -14.39 5.95 3.18
CA LYS A 146 -14.63 6.72 1.95
C LYS A 146 -14.08 6.03 0.71
N SER A 147 -12.99 5.29 0.86
CA SER A 147 -12.37 4.52 -0.22
C SER A 147 -13.04 3.15 -0.44
N GLY A 148 -13.94 2.73 0.44
CA GLY A 148 -14.54 1.39 0.43
C GLY A 148 -13.54 0.29 0.77
N LEU A 149 -12.46 0.62 1.48
CA LEU A 149 -11.46 -0.32 1.94
C LEU A 149 -11.87 -0.95 3.26
N ARG A 150 -11.71 -2.27 3.36
CA ARG A 150 -11.79 -2.94 4.67
C ARG A 150 -10.54 -2.59 5.48
N TYR A 151 -10.67 -2.43 6.78
CA TYR A 151 -9.53 -2.17 7.64
C TYR A 151 -9.58 -3.02 8.91
N GLU A 152 -8.39 -3.28 9.44
CA GLU A 152 -8.21 -3.93 10.75
C GLU A 152 -7.19 -3.14 11.57
N LYS A 153 -7.52 -2.87 12.82
CA LYS A 153 -6.56 -2.31 13.77
C LYS A 153 -5.51 -3.36 14.12
N CYS A 154 -4.27 -3.07 13.80
CA CYS A 154 -3.19 -4.05 13.92
C CYS A 154 -1.93 -3.37 14.43
N ASN A 155 -1.44 -3.75 15.61
CA ASN A 155 -0.19 -3.20 16.14
C ASN A 155 1.03 -3.69 15.33
N SER A 156 2.18 -3.03 15.53
CA SER A 156 3.41 -3.30 14.78
C SER A 156 3.89 -4.75 14.93
N GLU A 157 3.71 -5.36 16.10
CA GLU A 157 4.12 -6.75 16.37
C GLU A 157 3.30 -7.73 15.52
N LYS A 158 1.97 -7.67 15.64
CA LYS A 158 1.05 -8.53 14.87
C LYS A 158 1.16 -8.27 13.36
N ARG A 159 1.39 -7.02 12.95
CA ARG A 159 1.59 -6.68 11.54
C ARG A 159 2.85 -7.33 10.96
N LYS A 160 3.96 -7.37 11.72
CA LYS A 160 5.18 -8.08 11.32
C LYS A 160 4.93 -9.57 11.10
N GLU A 161 4.14 -10.20 11.96
CA GLU A 161 3.74 -11.61 11.80
C GLU A 161 2.92 -11.80 10.51
N TYR A 162 1.90 -10.98 10.29
CA TYR A 162 1.09 -11.04 9.06
C TYR A 162 1.91 -10.78 7.80
N HIS A 163 2.80 -9.78 7.85
CA HIS A 163 3.70 -9.48 6.74
C HIS A 163 4.62 -10.67 6.43
N LEU A 164 5.24 -11.26 7.46
CA LEU A 164 6.10 -12.42 7.30
C LEU A 164 5.36 -13.60 6.66
N VAL A 165 4.17 -13.92 7.18
CA VAL A 165 3.34 -15.01 6.62
C VAL A 165 2.95 -14.71 5.17
N ALA A 166 2.54 -13.49 4.85
CA ALA A 166 2.19 -13.09 3.48
C ALA A 166 3.38 -13.21 2.52
N VAL A 167 4.57 -12.75 2.93
CA VAL A 167 5.81 -12.85 2.14
C VAL A 167 6.22 -14.31 1.93
N MET A 168 6.17 -15.13 2.99
CA MET A 168 6.49 -16.55 2.89
C MET A 168 5.54 -17.28 1.95
N LEU A 169 4.22 -17.05 2.09
CA LEU A 169 3.23 -17.67 1.22
C LEU A 169 3.41 -17.27 -0.24
N ASN A 170 3.60 -15.98 -0.50
CA ASN A 170 3.82 -15.48 -1.86
C ASN A 170 5.09 -16.06 -2.49
N ASN A 171 6.22 -16.00 -1.79
CA ASN A 171 7.50 -16.52 -2.29
C ASN A 171 7.48 -18.04 -2.45
N PHE A 172 6.88 -18.76 -1.50
CA PHE A 172 6.78 -20.21 -1.56
C PHE A 172 5.93 -20.67 -2.74
N VAL A 173 4.78 -20.02 -2.97
CA VAL A 173 3.93 -20.35 -4.10
C VAL A 173 4.59 -20.02 -5.43
N ASN A 174 5.20 -18.85 -5.56
CA ASN A 174 5.94 -18.48 -6.77
C ASN A 174 7.08 -19.46 -7.04
N HIS A 175 7.77 -19.93 -6.01
CA HIS A 175 8.82 -20.94 -6.15
C HIS A 175 8.26 -22.30 -6.56
N LEU A 176 7.14 -22.75 -5.97
CA LEU A 176 6.47 -23.99 -6.39
C LEU A 176 6.00 -23.93 -7.84
N VAL A 177 5.43 -22.79 -8.25
CA VAL A 177 5.02 -22.56 -9.62
C VAL A 177 6.24 -22.61 -10.56
N TYR A 178 7.33 -21.93 -10.21
CA TYR A 178 8.57 -21.99 -10.98
C TYR A 178 9.12 -23.41 -11.12
N LEU A 179 9.17 -24.20 -10.04
CA LEU A 179 9.60 -25.59 -10.09
C LEU A 179 8.67 -26.45 -10.94
N SER A 180 7.36 -26.25 -10.86
CA SER A 180 6.39 -27.02 -11.63
C SER A 180 6.44 -26.72 -13.13
N GLN A 181 6.85 -25.53 -13.54
CA GLN A 181 7.13 -25.20 -14.94
C GLN A 181 8.31 -26.01 -15.52
N GLN A 182 9.28 -26.37 -14.68
CA GLN A 182 10.39 -27.24 -15.07
C GLN A 182 9.95 -28.70 -15.33
N GLU A 183 8.85 -29.13 -14.67
CA GLU A 183 8.34 -30.52 -14.69
C GLU A 183 7.08 -30.71 -15.58
N GLY A 184 6.55 -29.59 -16.16
CA GLY A 184 5.42 -29.63 -17.09
C GLY A 184 4.17 -28.85 -16.63
N ASP A 185 3.44 -28.30 -17.60
CA ASP A 185 2.34 -27.32 -17.41
C ASP A 185 1.17 -27.80 -16.54
N VAL A 186 0.94 -29.11 -16.47
CA VAL A 186 -0.20 -29.70 -15.73
C VAL A 186 -0.03 -29.54 -14.22
N LEU A 187 1.19 -29.65 -13.69
CA LEU A 187 1.46 -29.53 -12.27
C LEU A 187 1.38 -28.05 -11.84
N ALA A 188 1.86 -27.14 -12.69
CA ALA A 188 1.78 -25.69 -12.45
C ALA A 188 0.34 -25.21 -12.33
N SER A 189 -0.51 -25.60 -13.27
CA SER A 189 -1.94 -25.23 -13.27
C SER A 189 -2.69 -25.82 -12.09
N THR A 190 -2.36 -27.02 -11.66
CA THR A 190 -2.97 -27.69 -10.50
C THR A 190 -2.58 -26.97 -9.19
N ILE A 191 -1.30 -26.62 -9.00
CA ILE A 191 -0.82 -25.89 -7.82
C ILE A 191 -1.46 -24.51 -7.76
N ALA A 192 -1.51 -23.78 -8.88
CA ALA A 192 -2.17 -22.49 -8.97
C ALA A 192 -3.65 -22.57 -8.57
N ALA A 193 -4.38 -23.55 -9.09
CA ALA A 193 -5.80 -23.76 -8.78
C ALA A 193 -6.06 -24.07 -7.30
N ILE A 194 -5.25 -24.94 -6.69
CA ILE A 194 -5.34 -25.26 -5.25
C ILE A 194 -5.05 -24.03 -4.41
N TYR A 195 -4.03 -23.28 -4.76
CA TYR A 195 -3.65 -22.07 -4.04
C TYR A 195 -4.75 -21.00 -4.09
N HIS A 196 -5.29 -20.71 -5.30
CA HIS A 196 -6.41 -19.78 -5.45
C HIS A 196 -7.62 -20.17 -4.62
N ARG A 197 -7.97 -21.44 -4.65
CA ARG A 197 -9.09 -21.95 -3.87
C ARG A 197 -8.86 -21.71 -2.37
N ARG A 198 -7.69 -22.04 -1.84
CA ARG A 198 -7.35 -21.87 -0.41
C ARG A 198 -7.30 -20.41 0.01
N MET A 199 -6.76 -19.54 -0.83
CA MET A 199 -6.72 -18.10 -0.55
C MET A 199 -8.13 -17.51 -0.55
N SER A 200 -8.98 -17.89 -1.49
CA SER A 200 -10.38 -17.48 -1.54
C SER A 200 -11.15 -17.95 -0.30
N GLU A 201 -10.97 -19.22 0.13
CA GLU A 201 -11.55 -19.79 1.35
C GLU A 201 -11.09 -19.04 2.61
N ALA A 202 -9.85 -18.51 2.61
CA ALA A 202 -9.29 -17.70 3.69
C ALA A 202 -9.71 -16.22 3.63
N GLY A 203 -10.50 -15.81 2.63
CA GLY A 203 -10.90 -14.41 2.43
C GLY A 203 -9.75 -13.50 1.96
N LEU A 204 -8.67 -14.08 1.46
CA LEU A 204 -7.53 -13.38 0.88
C LEU A 204 -7.68 -13.40 -0.64
N SER A 205 -7.82 -12.22 -1.25
CA SER A 205 -7.91 -12.10 -2.71
C SER A 205 -6.51 -12.00 -3.30
N ILE A 206 -6.17 -12.97 -4.14
CA ILE A 206 -5.04 -12.88 -5.07
C ILE A 206 -5.62 -13.09 -6.45
N HIS A 207 -5.40 -12.14 -7.35
CA HIS A 207 -5.90 -12.27 -8.72
C HIS A 207 -5.21 -13.42 -9.43
N SER A 208 -6.01 -14.31 -10.04
CA SER A 208 -5.53 -15.46 -10.82
C SER A 208 -4.64 -15.05 -11.98
N GLU A 209 -4.89 -13.88 -12.55
CA GLU A 209 -4.10 -13.34 -13.66
C GLU A 209 -2.67 -12.97 -13.21
N ASP A 210 -2.48 -12.41 -12.02
CA ASP A 210 -1.16 -12.04 -11.50
C ASP A 210 -0.25 -13.26 -11.26
N VAL A 211 -0.84 -14.39 -10.87
CA VAL A 211 -0.09 -15.66 -10.69
C VAL A 211 0.18 -16.30 -12.04
N MET A 212 -0.82 -16.30 -12.95
CA MET A 212 -0.66 -16.91 -14.27
C MET A 212 0.28 -16.10 -15.16
N ASP A 213 0.25 -14.76 -15.12
CA ASP A 213 1.15 -13.92 -15.92
C ASP A 213 2.59 -13.98 -15.41
N SER A 214 2.82 -14.15 -14.09
CA SER A 214 4.15 -14.41 -13.55
C SER A 214 4.64 -15.85 -13.82
N VAL A 215 3.72 -16.77 -14.17
CA VAL A 215 3.99 -18.15 -14.53
C VAL A 215 4.30 -18.30 -16.02
N LEU A 216 3.75 -17.42 -16.88
CA LEU A 216 3.87 -17.51 -18.34
C LEU A 216 4.88 -16.53 -18.95
N ALA A 217 5.48 -15.62 -18.12
CA ALA A 217 6.52 -14.68 -18.52
C ALA A 217 7.91 -15.21 -18.20
#